data_4dcf69bb2cf845517e44709d8c407d02
#
_entry.id   4dcf69bb2cf845517e44709d8c407d02
#
_cell.length_a   1.000
_cell.length_b   1.000
_cell.length_c   1.000
_cell.angle_alpha   90.00
_cell.angle_beta   90.00
_cell.angle_gamma   90.00
#
_symmetry.space_group_name_H-M   'P 1'
#
loop_
_entity.id
_entity.type
_entity.pdbx_description
1 polymer ?
#
loop_
_entity_poly.entity_id
_entity_poly.type
_entity_poly.pdbx_seq_one_letter_code
_entity_poly.pdbx_strand_id
1 'polypeptide(L)'
;MMDENVNTNKNTPIDEKIEVVDKGLGVFERLVNFFKHYSVWEILKTLFLSVLIGYTVYLSLNPEIIFNAYEKWRSDEHTEAIHNSMKNSVLIQNELETLRERVGADRVLLLSYHNTTSSLVGVPYIFLTAEAESIASGIHPVAEGYERVKTSLYPFVNYLNRETYFSGDIEDLREIDKSLAYRMEGNDVQHFAAMNIEGEQPLGVLFITYTYEPGENHKCGNVKDMILRSAGRLAIYLSK
;
A
#
# COMPACT_ATOMS: atom_id res chain seq x y z
N MET A 1 47.60 81.85 -44.12
CA MET A 1 46.26 81.71 -44.65
C MET A 1 45.87 80.22 -44.43
N MET A 2 45.08 79.99 -43.49
CA MET A 2 44.63 78.64 -43.07
C MET A 2 43.14 78.51 -43.30
N ASP A 3 42.76 77.63 -44.18
CA ASP A 3 41.33 77.24 -44.31
C ASP A 3 41.03 76.03 -43.46
N GLU A 4 40.23 76.24 -42.44
CA GLU A 4 39.66 75.17 -41.62
C GLU A 4 38.39 74.62 -42.29
N ASN A 5 38.43 73.38 -42.69
CA ASN A 5 37.27 72.65 -43.23
C ASN A 5 36.65 71.81 -42.07
N VAL A 6 35.69 72.44 -41.43
CA VAL A 6 34.90 71.75 -40.38
C VAL A 6 33.76 70.94 -41.03
N ASN A 7 33.96 69.65 -41.15
CA ASN A 7 32.92 68.72 -41.60
C ASN A 7 32.12 68.27 -40.41
N THR A 8 31.02 68.95 -40.13
CA THR A 8 30.05 68.52 -39.09
C THR A 8 28.99 67.57 -39.69
N ASN A 9 29.31 66.34 -39.66
CA ASN A 9 28.30 65.26 -39.95
C ASN A 9 27.35 65.16 -38.78
N LYS A 10 26.24 65.91 -38.75
CA LYS A 10 25.13 65.77 -37.81
C LYS A 10 24.21 64.69 -38.31
N ASN A 11 24.42 63.45 -37.87
CA ASN A 11 23.37 62.45 -37.94
C ASN A 11 22.19 62.95 -37.12
N THR A 12 21.11 63.27 -37.78
CA THR A 12 19.88 63.69 -37.12
C THR A 12 19.18 62.47 -36.49
N PRO A 13 18.52 62.63 -35.33
CA PRO A 13 17.82 61.53 -34.64
C PRO A 13 16.67 60.93 -35.48
N ILE A 14 16.36 61.53 -36.63
CA ILE A 14 15.36 61.03 -37.57
C ILE A 14 15.92 59.88 -38.41
N ASP A 15 17.19 59.96 -38.85
CA ASP A 15 17.82 58.93 -39.70
C ASP A 15 18.00 57.61 -38.90
N GLU A 16 18.31 57.70 -37.61
CA GLU A 16 18.43 56.54 -36.73
C GLU A 16 17.08 55.82 -36.50
N LYS A 17 15.97 56.56 -36.36
CA LYS A 17 14.63 56.03 -36.29
C LYS A 17 14.15 55.33 -37.55
N ILE A 18 14.53 55.92 -38.74
CA ILE A 18 14.20 55.36 -40.07
C ILE A 18 14.93 54.02 -40.25
N GLU A 19 16.20 53.87 -39.84
CA GLU A 19 16.98 52.64 -39.94
C GLU A 19 16.46 51.53 -39.05
N VAL A 20 15.96 51.84 -37.84
CA VAL A 20 15.35 50.88 -36.94
C VAL A 20 14.02 50.40 -37.48
N VAL A 21 13.22 51.27 -38.08
CA VAL A 21 11.92 50.89 -38.68
C VAL A 21 12.14 50.04 -39.94
N ASP A 22 13.13 50.32 -40.74
CA ASP A 22 13.43 49.56 -41.96
C ASP A 22 13.99 48.17 -41.64
N LYS A 23 14.83 48.04 -40.60
CA LYS A 23 15.27 46.75 -40.07
C LYS A 23 14.10 45.95 -39.49
N GLY A 24 13.15 46.60 -38.81
CA GLY A 24 11.94 45.98 -38.29
C GLY A 24 11.01 45.44 -39.38
N LEU A 25 10.81 46.22 -40.44
CA LEU A 25 10.03 45.82 -41.61
C LEU A 25 10.65 44.64 -42.34
N GLY A 26 11.97 44.60 -42.52
CA GLY A 26 12.67 43.47 -43.12
C GLY A 26 12.56 42.15 -42.30
N VAL A 27 12.53 42.25 -40.99
CA VAL A 27 12.29 41.07 -40.12
C VAL A 27 10.84 40.60 -40.22
N PHE A 28 9.89 41.55 -40.28
CA PHE A 28 8.47 41.23 -40.42
C PHE A 28 8.16 40.59 -41.78
N GLU A 29 8.71 41.08 -42.87
CA GLU A 29 8.56 40.46 -44.19
C GLU A 29 9.15 39.05 -44.25
N ARG A 30 10.30 38.82 -43.60
CA ARG A 30 10.88 37.47 -43.51
C ARG A 30 10.00 36.54 -42.71
N LEU A 31 9.38 37.00 -41.60
CA LEU A 31 8.42 36.26 -40.83
C LEU A 31 7.16 35.93 -41.65
N VAL A 32 6.59 36.90 -42.34
CA VAL A 32 5.40 36.67 -43.19
C VAL A 32 5.68 35.69 -44.33
N ASN A 33 6.86 35.79 -44.98
CA ASN A 33 7.27 34.83 -45.99
C ASN A 33 7.55 33.45 -45.45
N PHE A 34 8.07 33.31 -44.22
CA PHE A 34 8.22 32.07 -43.51
C PHE A 34 6.85 31.41 -43.26
N PHE A 35 5.86 32.15 -42.75
CA PHE A 35 4.52 31.65 -42.53
C PHE A 35 3.76 31.32 -43.82
N LYS A 36 4.10 31.91 -44.96
CA LYS A 36 3.50 31.60 -46.26
C LYS A 36 3.97 30.28 -46.86
N HIS A 37 5.18 29.81 -46.49
CA HIS A 37 5.78 28.59 -47.05
C HIS A 37 5.54 27.32 -46.21
N TYR A 38 5.19 27.47 -44.91
CA TYR A 38 4.99 26.34 -44.03
C TYR A 38 3.52 26.25 -43.63
N SER A 39 3.00 25.00 -43.66
CA SER A 39 1.68 24.73 -43.09
C SER A 39 1.68 25.10 -41.59
N VAL A 40 0.57 25.67 -41.11
CA VAL A 40 0.38 26.00 -39.69
C VAL A 40 0.66 24.74 -38.80
N TRP A 41 0.35 23.57 -39.32
CA TRP A 41 0.61 22.32 -38.64
C TRP A 41 2.11 21.97 -38.49
N GLU A 42 2.91 22.27 -39.50
CA GLU A 42 4.38 22.06 -39.45
C GLU A 42 5.05 23.05 -38.50
N ILE A 43 4.58 24.29 -38.45
CA ILE A 43 5.06 25.30 -37.50
C ILE A 43 4.74 24.84 -36.06
N LEU A 44 3.51 24.37 -35.81
CA LEU A 44 3.08 23.84 -34.49
C LEU A 44 3.92 22.64 -34.08
N LYS A 45 4.19 21.70 -34.98
CA LYS A 45 5.06 20.56 -34.70
C LYS A 45 6.48 20.95 -34.34
N THR A 46 7.05 21.89 -35.10
CA THR A 46 8.42 22.39 -34.89
C THR A 46 8.52 23.11 -33.54
N LEU A 47 7.53 23.94 -33.23
CA LEU A 47 7.45 24.64 -31.94
C LEU A 47 7.31 23.65 -30.77
N PHE A 48 6.43 22.68 -30.91
CA PHE A 48 6.26 21.62 -29.88
C PHE A 48 7.54 20.83 -29.68
N LEU A 49 8.21 20.44 -30.78
CA LEU A 49 9.47 19.70 -30.70
C LEU A 49 10.57 20.55 -30.05
N SER A 50 10.65 21.83 -30.35
CA SER A 50 11.62 22.76 -29.77
C SER A 50 11.41 22.92 -28.26
N VAL A 51 10.14 23.02 -27.82
CA VAL A 51 9.78 23.10 -26.40
C VAL A 51 10.14 21.78 -25.71
N LEU A 52 9.84 20.62 -26.33
CA LEU A 52 10.17 19.32 -25.80
C LEU A 52 11.67 19.13 -25.61
N ILE A 53 12.47 19.49 -26.62
CA ILE A 53 13.93 19.44 -26.56
C ILE A 53 14.45 20.38 -25.46
N GLY A 54 13.98 21.62 -25.42
CA GLY A 54 14.37 22.59 -24.39
C GLY A 54 14.04 22.08 -22.97
N TYR A 55 12.86 21.50 -22.80
CA TYR A 55 12.45 20.91 -21.53
C TYR A 55 13.31 19.71 -21.14
N THR A 56 13.63 18.83 -22.10
CA THR A 56 14.52 17.68 -21.85
C THR A 56 15.92 18.14 -21.43
N VAL A 57 16.48 19.14 -22.11
CA VAL A 57 17.77 19.73 -21.74
C VAL A 57 17.71 20.37 -20.34
N TYR A 58 16.63 21.11 -20.06
CA TYR A 58 16.41 21.73 -18.76
C TYR A 58 16.39 20.68 -17.64
N LEU A 59 15.63 19.56 -17.81
CA LEU A 59 15.58 18.47 -16.84
C LEU A 59 16.95 17.78 -16.68
N SER A 60 17.70 17.64 -17.77
CA SER A 60 19.04 17.03 -17.73
C SER A 60 20.06 17.88 -16.98
N LEU A 61 19.90 19.20 -17.03
CA LEU A 61 20.75 20.15 -16.30
C LEU A 61 20.33 20.33 -14.83
N ASN A 62 19.07 19.96 -14.49
CA ASN A 62 18.53 20.06 -13.13
C ASN A 62 17.93 18.72 -12.69
N PRO A 63 18.76 17.68 -12.53
CA PRO A 63 18.30 16.33 -12.17
C PRO A 63 17.60 16.27 -10.81
N GLU A 64 17.89 17.22 -9.90
CA GLU A 64 17.23 17.36 -8.60
C GLU A 64 15.72 17.56 -8.72
N ILE A 65 15.21 18.15 -9.82
CA ILE A 65 13.76 18.32 -10.02
C ILE A 65 13.08 16.96 -10.16
N ILE A 66 13.70 16.05 -10.92
CA ILE A 66 13.19 14.70 -11.13
C ILE A 66 13.28 13.90 -9.82
N PHE A 67 14.45 13.99 -9.15
CA PHE A 67 14.66 13.28 -7.88
C PHE A 67 13.70 13.77 -6.79
N ASN A 68 13.55 15.07 -6.63
CA ASN A 68 12.63 15.64 -5.64
C ASN A 68 11.15 15.29 -5.94
N ALA A 69 10.75 15.30 -7.21
CA ALA A 69 9.42 14.86 -7.61
C ALA A 69 9.18 13.37 -7.31
N TYR A 70 10.18 12.52 -7.61
CA TYR A 70 10.12 11.10 -7.32
C TYR A 70 10.12 10.81 -5.82
N GLU A 71 10.99 11.46 -5.04
CA GLU A 71 11.02 11.32 -3.58
C GLU A 71 9.72 11.78 -2.93
N LYS A 72 9.15 12.90 -3.41
CA LYS A 72 7.87 13.40 -2.93
C LYS A 72 6.75 12.41 -3.24
N TRP A 73 6.65 11.90 -4.46
CA TRP A 73 5.66 10.91 -4.85
C TRP A 73 5.77 9.64 -3.99
N ARG A 74 7.00 9.13 -3.81
CA ARG A 74 7.27 7.96 -2.97
C ARG A 74 6.93 8.21 -1.48
N SER A 75 7.22 9.40 -0.97
CA SER A 75 6.89 9.79 0.40
C SER A 75 5.38 9.91 0.61
N ASP A 76 4.66 10.48 -0.35
CA ASP A 76 3.20 10.62 -0.29
C ASP A 76 2.54 9.23 -0.33
N GLU A 77 2.97 8.33 -1.21
CA GLU A 77 2.50 6.94 -1.29
C GLU A 77 2.76 6.17 0.02
N HIS A 78 3.97 6.32 0.58
CA HIS A 78 4.32 5.68 1.85
C HIS A 78 3.49 6.22 3.03
N THR A 79 3.26 7.52 3.07
CA THR A 79 2.45 8.17 4.11
C THR A 79 0.99 7.72 4.02
N GLU A 80 0.44 7.62 2.82
CA GLU A 80 -0.91 7.12 2.59
C GLU A 80 -1.04 5.65 3.00
N ALA A 81 -0.06 4.81 2.65
CA ALA A 81 -0.01 3.41 3.06
C ALA A 81 0.03 3.25 4.58
N ILE A 82 0.85 4.06 5.29
CA ILE A 82 0.88 4.08 6.76
C ILE A 82 -0.49 4.50 7.32
N HIS A 83 -1.09 5.57 6.80
CA HIS A 83 -2.38 6.05 7.29
C HIS A 83 -3.49 5.00 7.10
N ASN A 84 -3.52 4.34 5.95
CA ASN A 84 -4.47 3.27 5.66
C ASN A 84 -4.24 2.05 6.57
N SER A 85 -2.99 1.68 6.81
CA SER A 85 -2.62 0.60 7.73
C SER A 85 -3.08 0.91 9.16
N MET A 86 -2.83 2.13 9.67
CA MET A 86 -3.29 2.54 11.00
C MET A 86 -4.81 2.53 11.11
N LYS A 87 -5.52 3.01 10.07
CA LYS A 87 -6.98 2.98 10.04
C LYS A 87 -7.51 1.55 10.04
N ASN A 88 -6.93 0.67 9.23
CA ASN A 88 -7.31 -0.74 9.17
C ASN A 88 -7.04 -1.44 10.50
N SER A 89 -5.93 -1.14 11.18
CA SER A 89 -5.61 -1.72 12.50
C SER A 89 -6.69 -1.39 13.54
N VAL A 90 -7.20 -0.15 13.56
CA VAL A 90 -8.32 0.23 14.45
C VAL A 90 -9.60 -0.53 14.10
N LEU A 91 -9.91 -0.69 12.80
CA LEU A 91 -11.09 -1.43 12.37
C LEU A 91 -10.99 -2.92 12.71
N ILE A 92 -9.81 -3.51 12.53
CA ILE A 92 -9.51 -4.89 12.91
C ILE A 92 -9.70 -5.06 14.42
N GLN A 93 -9.09 -4.19 15.23
CA GLN A 93 -9.19 -4.28 16.69
C GLN A 93 -10.66 -4.20 17.18
N ASN A 94 -11.45 -3.26 16.64
CA ASN A 94 -12.87 -3.12 16.97
C ASN A 94 -13.68 -4.36 16.54
N GLU A 95 -13.36 -4.96 15.40
CA GLU A 95 -14.03 -6.18 14.95
C GLU A 95 -13.71 -7.38 15.86
N LEU A 96 -12.44 -7.54 16.26
CA LEU A 96 -12.05 -8.61 17.19
C LEU A 96 -12.73 -8.44 18.56
N GLU A 97 -12.79 -7.22 19.09
CA GLU A 97 -13.45 -6.94 20.35
C GLU A 97 -14.96 -7.25 20.27
N THR A 98 -15.62 -6.76 19.20
CA THR A 98 -17.03 -7.02 18.95
C THR A 98 -17.32 -8.53 18.82
N LEU A 99 -16.47 -9.27 18.11
CA LEU A 99 -16.61 -10.70 17.96
C LEU A 99 -16.44 -11.40 19.33
N ARG A 100 -15.35 -11.07 20.04
CA ARG A 100 -15.07 -11.63 21.37
C ARG A 100 -16.27 -11.52 22.31
N GLU A 101 -16.82 -10.33 22.41
CA GLU A 101 -17.99 -10.07 23.29
C GLU A 101 -19.23 -10.84 22.84
N ARG A 102 -19.50 -10.89 21.53
CA ARG A 102 -20.68 -11.58 21.00
C ARG A 102 -20.64 -13.09 21.16
N VAL A 103 -19.46 -13.67 21.00
CA VAL A 103 -19.31 -15.14 21.19
C VAL A 103 -18.95 -15.52 22.63
N GLY A 104 -18.76 -14.53 23.51
CA GLY A 104 -18.40 -14.76 24.91
C GLY A 104 -17.04 -15.41 25.06
N ALA A 105 -16.10 -15.14 24.15
CA ALA A 105 -14.77 -15.74 24.20
C ALA A 105 -13.85 -14.98 25.16
N ASP A 106 -12.85 -15.67 25.70
CA ASP A 106 -11.82 -15.07 26.52
C ASP A 106 -10.76 -14.36 25.67
N ARG A 107 -10.50 -14.91 24.45
CA ARG A 107 -9.53 -14.32 23.52
C ARG A 107 -9.97 -14.55 22.08
N VAL A 108 -9.74 -13.52 21.26
CA VAL A 108 -9.81 -13.61 19.80
C VAL A 108 -8.49 -13.09 19.25
N LEU A 109 -7.79 -13.89 18.44
CA LEU A 109 -6.48 -13.60 17.88
C LEU A 109 -6.55 -13.70 16.36
N LEU A 110 -6.09 -12.67 15.67
CA LEU A 110 -5.95 -12.62 14.22
C LEU A 110 -4.50 -12.88 13.85
N LEU A 111 -4.27 -13.91 13.05
CA LEU A 111 -2.98 -14.25 12.46
C LEU A 111 -3.02 -14.04 10.97
N SER A 112 -2.06 -13.29 10.40
CA SER A 112 -1.93 -13.08 8.95
C SER A 112 -0.87 -13.98 8.35
N TYR A 113 -1.08 -14.39 7.09
CA TYR A 113 -0.07 -15.08 6.30
C TYR A 113 0.92 -14.12 5.67
N HIS A 114 2.21 -14.41 5.80
CA HIS A 114 3.29 -13.65 5.19
C HIS A 114 4.25 -14.55 4.41
N ASN A 115 4.59 -14.14 3.20
CA ASN A 115 5.62 -14.76 2.37
C ASN A 115 6.90 -13.91 2.43
N THR A 116 7.89 -14.28 3.26
CA THR A 116 9.07 -13.44 3.46
C THR A 116 10.37 -13.99 2.89
N THR A 117 10.50 -15.30 2.67
CA THR A 117 11.72 -15.92 2.17
C THR A 117 11.40 -17.17 1.37
N SER A 118 12.25 -17.47 0.36
CA SER A 118 12.20 -18.74 -0.38
C SER A 118 13.21 -19.73 0.22
N SER A 119 12.88 -21.02 0.13
CA SER A 119 13.84 -22.10 0.39
C SER A 119 14.93 -22.12 -0.68
N LEU A 120 16.02 -22.89 -0.45
CA LEU A 120 17.08 -23.11 -1.44
C LEU A 120 16.57 -23.63 -2.79
N VAL A 121 15.39 -24.23 -2.82
CA VAL A 121 14.71 -24.74 -4.04
C VAL A 121 13.63 -23.79 -4.56
N GLY A 122 13.57 -22.54 -4.07
CA GLY A 122 12.64 -21.52 -4.56
C GLY A 122 11.19 -21.63 -4.04
N VAL A 123 10.91 -22.56 -3.12
CA VAL A 123 9.59 -22.68 -2.50
C VAL A 123 9.45 -21.62 -1.41
N PRO A 124 8.40 -20.76 -1.45
CA PRO A 124 8.20 -19.74 -0.42
C PRO A 124 7.86 -20.38 0.94
N TYR A 125 8.51 -19.90 1.99
CA TYR A 125 8.08 -20.20 3.35
C TYR A 125 6.89 -19.31 3.71
N ILE A 126 5.82 -19.93 4.17
CA ILE A 126 4.64 -19.23 4.69
C ILE A 126 4.78 -19.11 6.20
N PHE A 127 4.64 -17.91 6.70
CA PHE A 127 4.65 -17.61 8.13
C PHE A 127 3.30 -17.05 8.55
N LEU A 128 2.94 -17.32 9.80
CA LEU A 128 1.84 -16.65 10.51
C LEU A 128 2.44 -15.64 11.48
N THR A 129 1.86 -14.45 11.51
CA THR A 129 2.20 -13.39 12.47
C THR A 129 0.91 -12.85 13.07
N ALA A 130 0.91 -12.61 14.38
CA ALA A 130 -0.20 -11.97 15.05
C ALA A 130 -0.33 -10.51 14.61
N GLU A 131 -1.49 -10.18 14.05
CA GLU A 131 -1.84 -8.81 13.62
C GLU A 131 -2.54 -8.04 14.74
N ALA A 132 -3.46 -8.71 15.42
CA ALA A 132 -4.24 -8.12 16.49
C ALA A 132 -4.77 -9.20 17.44
N GLU A 133 -4.98 -8.81 18.69
CA GLU A 133 -5.53 -9.66 19.74
C GLU A 133 -6.54 -8.87 20.57
N SER A 134 -7.71 -9.46 20.85
CA SER A 134 -8.67 -8.97 21.82
C SER A 134 -8.80 -9.98 22.95
N ILE A 135 -8.60 -9.53 24.20
CA ILE A 135 -8.60 -10.37 25.39
C ILE A 135 -9.62 -9.88 26.41
N ALA A 136 -10.21 -10.80 27.16
CA ALA A 136 -11.05 -10.49 28.31
C ALA A 136 -10.19 -10.04 29.52
N SER A 137 -10.82 -9.34 30.45
CA SER A 137 -10.13 -8.92 31.68
C SER A 137 -9.61 -10.12 32.47
N GLY A 138 -8.35 -10.08 32.86
CA GLY A 138 -7.68 -11.15 33.60
C GLY A 138 -7.05 -12.26 32.73
N ILE A 139 -7.17 -12.18 31.41
CA ILE A 139 -6.54 -13.12 30.47
C ILE A 139 -5.19 -12.55 30.01
N HIS A 140 -4.18 -13.40 29.93
CA HIS A 140 -2.85 -13.03 29.46
C HIS A 140 -2.80 -12.94 27.92
N PRO A 141 -2.13 -11.91 27.34
CA PRO A 141 -1.90 -11.83 25.91
C PRO A 141 -0.96 -12.94 25.44
N VAL A 142 -1.17 -13.42 24.21
CA VAL A 142 -0.35 -14.47 23.60
C VAL A 142 0.21 -14.08 22.22
N ALA A 143 -0.16 -12.90 21.70
CA ALA A 143 0.21 -12.42 20.37
C ALA A 143 1.73 -12.48 20.13
N GLU A 144 2.55 -12.08 21.09
CA GLU A 144 4.03 -12.10 21.00
C GLU A 144 4.58 -13.51 20.70
N GLY A 145 3.88 -14.56 21.17
CA GLY A 145 4.26 -15.94 20.89
C GLY A 145 4.02 -16.37 19.44
N TYR A 146 3.32 -15.55 18.62
CA TYR A 146 2.98 -15.83 17.23
C TYR A 146 3.72 -14.90 16.25
N GLU A 147 4.90 -14.40 16.60
CA GLU A 147 5.73 -13.68 15.66
C GLU A 147 6.44 -14.62 14.69
N ARG A 148 6.14 -14.49 13.39
CA ARG A 148 6.78 -15.23 12.28
C ARG A 148 6.84 -16.74 12.49
N VAL A 149 5.74 -17.33 12.88
CA VAL A 149 5.62 -18.77 13.10
C VAL A 149 5.51 -19.49 11.76
N LYS A 150 6.36 -20.47 11.49
CA LYS A 150 6.30 -21.27 10.27
C LYS A 150 5.05 -22.14 10.25
N THR A 151 4.21 -21.99 9.23
CA THR A 151 2.98 -22.79 9.06
C THR A 151 3.26 -24.29 8.96
N SER A 152 4.41 -24.69 8.42
CA SER A 152 4.82 -26.08 8.31
C SER A 152 5.02 -26.80 9.66
N LEU A 153 5.15 -26.04 10.75
CA LEU A 153 5.26 -26.62 12.09
C LEU A 153 3.89 -26.99 12.70
N TYR A 154 2.80 -26.54 12.10
CA TYR A 154 1.44 -26.72 12.60
C TYR A 154 0.57 -27.44 11.56
N PRO A 155 0.40 -28.77 11.66
CA PRO A 155 -0.52 -29.55 10.83
C PRO A 155 -1.95 -28.99 10.81
N PHE A 156 -2.36 -28.33 11.88
CA PHE A 156 -3.66 -27.69 12.01
C PHE A 156 -3.92 -26.62 10.93
N VAL A 157 -2.90 -25.89 10.50
CA VAL A 157 -3.04 -24.91 9.40
C VAL A 157 -3.44 -25.61 8.10
N ASN A 158 -2.84 -26.75 7.79
CA ASN A 158 -3.22 -27.56 6.63
C ASN A 158 -4.62 -28.17 6.76
N TYR A 159 -5.05 -28.49 7.98
CA TYR A 159 -6.41 -28.91 8.26
C TYR A 159 -7.41 -27.79 7.95
N LEU A 160 -7.17 -26.56 8.45
CA LEU A 160 -8.03 -25.40 8.20
C LEU A 160 -8.09 -25.01 6.71
N ASN A 161 -7.02 -25.19 5.96
CA ASN A 161 -7.03 -24.94 4.51
C ASN A 161 -7.98 -25.88 3.73
N ARG A 162 -8.35 -27.02 4.31
CA ARG A 162 -9.32 -27.98 3.73
C ARG A 162 -10.73 -27.81 4.28
N GLU A 163 -10.83 -27.63 5.59
CA GLU A 163 -12.11 -27.63 6.31
C GLU A 163 -12.66 -26.22 6.56
N THR A 164 -11.84 -25.18 6.36
CA THR A 164 -12.15 -23.74 6.55
C THR A 164 -12.47 -23.38 8.01
N TYR A 165 -13.07 -24.28 8.80
CA TYR A 165 -13.51 -24.05 10.17
C TYR A 165 -13.23 -25.26 11.06
N PHE A 166 -12.87 -24.96 12.31
CA PHE A 166 -12.75 -25.94 13.40
C PHE A 166 -13.43 -25.41 14.66
N SER A 167 -14.05 -26.26 15.43
CA SER A 167 -14.50 -25.98 16.81
C SER A 167 -14.54 -27.28 17.59
N GLY A 168 -13.82 -27.31 18.70
CA GLY A 168 -13.72 -28.48 19.55
C GLY A 168 -12.98 -28.18 20.85
N ASP A 169 -12.81 -29.16 21.70
CA ASP A 169 -11.97 -29.05 22.86
C ASP A 169 -10.48 -29.31 22.53
N ILE A 170 -9.62 -29.22 23.53
CA ILE A 170 -8.17 -29.39 23.33
C ILE A 170 -7.81 -30.82 22.93
N GLU A 171 -8.60 -31.84 23.35
CA GLU A 171 -8.35 -33.23 22.95
C GLU A 171 -8.64 -33.42 21.46
N ASP A 172 -9.73 -32.83 20.92
CA ASP A 172 -10.03 -32.85 19.50
C ASP A 172 -8.89 -32.16 18.68
N LEU A 173 -8.37 -31.05 19.20
CA LEU A 173 -7.23 -30.36 18.57
C LEU A 173 -5.95 -31.23 18.63
N ARG A 174 -5.74 -31.96 19.71
CA ARG A 174 -4.58 -32.84 19.93
C ARG A 174 -4.51 -33.98 18.91
N GLU A 175 -5.66 -34.48 18.45
CA GLU A 175 -5.72 -35.47 17.37
C GLU A 175 -5.19 -34.94 16.04
N ILE A 176 -5.35 -33.64 15.79
CA ILE A 176 -4.93 -32.97 14.57
C ILE A 176 -3.48 -32.43 14.69
N ASP A 177 -3.19 -31.73 15.79
CA ASP A 177 -1.92 -31.04 16.02
C ASP A 177 -1.54 -31.01 17.50
N LYS A 178 -0.68 -31.95 17.88
CA LYS A 178 -0.21 -32.08 19.28
C LYS A 178 0.57 -30.84 19.75
N SER A 179 1.32 -30.20 18.85
CA SER A 179 2.16 -29.03 19.21
C SER A 179 1.28 -27.83 19.52
N LEU A 180 0.24 -27.62 18.71
CA LEU A 180 -0.70 -26.54 18.93
C LEU A 180 -1.56 -26.79 20.17
N ALA A 181 -2.06 -28.00 20.36
CA ALA A 181 -2.81 -28.38 21.56
C ALA A 181 -2.02 -28.15 22.84
N TYR A 182 -0.76 -28.60 22.88
CA TYR A 182 0.13 -28.36 24.02
C TYR A 182 0.35 -26.85 24.31
N ARG A 183 0.50 -26.06 23.26
CA ARG A 183 0.61 -24.60 23.39
C ARG A 183 -0.67 -23.98 23.94
N MET A 184 -1.84 -24.42 23.47
CA MET A 184 -3.13 -23.92 23.93
C MET A 184 -3.38 -24.29 25.41
N GLU A 185 -3.04 -25.52 25.82
CA GLU A 185 -3.09 -25.92 27.24
C GLU A 185 -2.21 -25.07 28.13
N GLY A 186 -0.98 -24.72 27.67
CA GLY A 186 -0.09 -23.83 28.40
C GLY A 186 -0.64 -22.41 28.57
N ASN A 187 -1.70 -22.05 27.84
CA ASN A 187 -2.42 -20.78 27.94
C ASN A 187 -3.84 -20.98 28.56
N ASP A 188 -4.06 -22.04 29.31
CA ASP A 188 -5.31 -22.40 30.00
C ASP A 188 -6.54 -22.51 29.05
N VAL A 189 -6.34 -22.83 27.78
CA VAL A 189 -7.43 -23.00 26.82
C VAL A 189 -8.06 -24.36 27.02
N GLN A 190 -9.39 -24.40 27.19
CA GLN A 190 -10.19 -25.63 27.26
C GLN A 190 -10.94 -25.88 25.97
N HIS A 191 -11.50 -24.87 25.36
CA HIS A 191 -12.18 -24.95 24.07
C HIS A 191 -11.57 -23.98 23.06
N PHE A 192 -11.49 -24.44 21.81
CA PHE A 192 -10.83 -23.71 20.74
C PHE A 192 -11.68 -23.74 19.47
N ALA A 193 -11.87 -22.59 18.86
CA ALA A 193 -12.44 -22.47 17.53
C ALA A 193 -11.48 -21.70 16.62
N ALA A 194 -11.45 -22.07 15.35
CA ALA A 194 -10.63 -21.40 14.36
C ALA A 194 -11.33 -21.33 13.00
N MET A 195 -11.05 -20.27 12.26
CA MET A 195 -11.56 -20.08 10.91
C MET A 195 -10.48 -19.50 10.00
N ASN A 196 -10.35 -20.07 8.80
CA ASN A 196 -9.51 -19.51 7.75
C ASN A 196 -10.16 -18.24 7.19
N ILE A 197 -9.37 -17.19 6.98
CA ILE A 197 -9.81 -15.96 6.36
C ILE A 197 -9.39 -16.02 4.90
N GLU A 198 -10.39 -16.11 4.03
CA GLU A 198 -10.20 -16.28 2.59
C GLU A 198 -10.48 -14.97 1.85
N GLY A 199 -9.61 -14.65 0.88
CA GLY A 199 -9.78 -13.63 -0.13
C GLY A 199 -9.51 -14.23 -1.51
N GLU A 200 -8.89 -13.49 -2.42
CA GLU A 200 -8.34 -14.07 -3.65
C GLU A 200 -7.21 -15.08 -3.35
N GLN A 201 -6.57 -14.91 -2.22
CA GLN A 201 -5.58 -15.82 -1.63
C GLN A 201 -5.90 -15.99 -0.14
N PRO A 202 -5.41 -17.05 0.53
CA PRO A 202 -5.51 -17.16 1.99
C PRO A 202 -4.83 -15.95 2.65
N LEU A 203 -5.59 -15.19 3.45
CA LEU A 203 -5.15 -13.97 4.09
C LEU A 203 -4.66 -14.21 5.52
N GLY A 204 -5.28 -15.14 6.25
CA GLY A 204 -4.93 -15.38 7.63
C GLY A 204 -5.85 -16.40 8.31
N VAL A 205 -5.71 -16.49 9.63
CA VAL A 205 -6.50 -17.37 10.48
C VAL A 205 -7.01 -16.59 11.68
N LEU A 206 -8.27 -16.78 11.99
CA LEU A 206 -8.91 -16.25 13.19
C LEU A 206 -8.97 -17.34 14.24
N PHE A 207 -8.35 -17.13 15.40
CA PHE A 207 -8.36 -18.03 16.56
C PHE A 207 -9.28 -17.46 17.65
N ILE A 208 -10.10 -18.32 18.23
CA ILE A 208 -11.04 -17.97 19.30
C ILE A 208 -10.86 -19.01 20.40
N THR A 209 -10.55 -18.54 21.60
CA THR A 209 -10.23 -19.44 22.72
C THR A 209 -11.08 -19.15 23.94
N TYR A 210 -11.39 -20.22 24.67
CA TYR A 210 -12.13 -20.20 25.91
C TYR A 210 -11.34 -20.94 26.98
N THR A 211 -11.25 -20.38 28.16
CA THR A 211 -10.63 -20.98 29.36
C THR A 211 -11.64 -21.86 30.13
N TYR A 212 -12.83 -22.03 29.61
CA TYR A 212 -13.89 -22.86 30.12
C TYR A 212 -14.58 -23.59 28.97
N GLU A 213 -15.32 -24.64 29.28
CA GLU A 213 -16.16 -25.30 28.29
C GLU A 213 -17.41 -24.44 28.04
N PRO A 214 -17.57 -23.90 26.81
CA PRO A 214 -18.73 -23.08 26.50
C PRO A 214 -20.01 -23.95 26.57
N GLY A 215 -21.05 -23.41 27.23
CA GLY A 215 -22.32 -24.10 27.38
C GLY A 215 -22.99 -24.45 26.04
N GLU A 216 -24.02 -25.27 26.04
CA GLU A 216 -24.71 -25.75 24.82
C GLU A 216 -25.17 -24.64 23.87
N ASN A 217 -25.49 -23.45 24.39
CA ASN A 217 -25.85 -22.30 23.60
C ASN A 217 -24.72 -21.78 22.69
N HIS A 218 -23.47 -22.09 23.02
CA HIS A 218 -22.28 -21.71 22.20
C HIS A 218 -21.96 -22.81 21.16
N LYS A 219 -22.43 -24.03 21.34
CA LYS A 219 -22.31 -25.13 20.37
C LYS A 219 -23.32 -25.00 19.21
N CYS A 220 -24.28 -24.07 19.29
CA CYS A 220 -25.27 -23.82 18.25
C CYS A 220 -24.67 -23.09 17.05
N GLY A 221 -25.18 -23.38 15.83
CA GLY A 221 -24.76 -22.83 14.54
C GLY A 221 -24.64 -21.30 14.45
N ASN A 222 -25.19 -20.58 15.43
CA ASN A 222 -25.12 -19.14 15.55
C ASN A 222 -23.67 -18.61 15.78
N VAL A 223 -22.82 -19.34 16.52
CA VAL A 223 -21.42 -18.94 16.78
C VAL A 223 -20.59 -19.04 15.51
N LYS A 224 -20.72 -20.15 14.77
CA LYS A 224 -20.05 -20.32 13.48
C LYS A 224 -20.41 -19.19 12.49
N ASP A 225 -21.69 -18.81 12.43
CA ASP A 225 -22.17 -17.75 11.55
C ASP A 225 -21.62 -16.36 11.96
N MET A 226 -21.49 -16.10 13.27
CA MET A 226 -20.86 -14.87 13.76
C MET A 226 -19.39 -14.82 13.38
N ILE A 227 -18.65 -15.90 13.56
CA ILE A 227 -17.25 -16.03 13.19
C ILE A 227 -17.08 -15.84 11.67
N LEU A 228 -17.93 -16.48 10.87
CA LEU A 228 -17.90 -16.37 9.41
C LEU A 228 -18.11 -14.91 8.94
N ARG A 229 -19.07 -14.20 9.53
CA ARG A 229 -19.31 -12.79 9.19
C ARG A 229 -18.14 -11.89 9.58
N SER A 230 -17.52 -12.13 10.72
CA SER A 230 -16.34 -11.38 11.15
C SER A 230 -15.14 -11.70 10.27
N ALA A 231 -14.91 -12.95 9.90
CA ALA A 231 -13.87 -13.36 8.96
C ALA A 231 -14.03 -12.64 7.60
N GLY A 232 -15.27 -12.57 7.08
CA GLY A 232 -15.56 -11.83 5.85
C GLY A 232 -15.25 -10.33 5.94
N ARG A 233 -15.52 -9.67 7.09
CA ARG A 233 -15.14 -8.25 7.30
C ARG A 233 -13.64 -8.07 7.43
N LEU A 234 -12.98 -8.96 8.17
CA LEU A 234 -11.53 -8.96 8.33
C LEU A 234 -10.81 -9.18 7.00
N ALA A 235 -11.35 -10.03 6.11
CA ALA A 235 -10.81 -10.20 4.77
C ALA A 235 -10.74 -8.89 3.98
N ILE A 236 -11.75 -8.01 4.10
CA ILE A 236 -11.78 -6.69 3.45
C ILE A 236 -10.68 -5.77 4.01
N TYR A 237 -10.39 -5.83 5.30
CA TYR A 237 -9.38 -4.99 5.94
C TYR A 237 -7.95 -5.48 5.67
N LEU A 238 -7.77 -6.80 5.51
CA LEU A 238 -6.47 -7.42 5.22
C LEU A 238 -6.10 -7.36 3.73
N SER A 239 -7.08 -7.24 2.81
CA SER A 239 -6.86 -7.24 1.35
C SER A 239 -6.45 -5.88 0.78
N LYS A 240 -6.38 -4.84 1.60
CA LYS A 240 -6.00 -3.46 1.22
C LYS A 240 -4.60 -3.15 1.69
#